data_c585383435fca04f6b6d7590a12cfa1a
#
_entry.id   c585383435fca04f6b6d7590a12cfa1a
#
_cell.length_a   1.000
_cell.length_b   1.000
_cell.length_c   1.000
_cell.angle_alpha   90.00
_cell.angle_beta   90.00
_cell.angle_gamma   90.00
#
_symmetry.space_group_name_H-M   'P 1'
#
loop_
_entity.id
_entity.type
_entity.pdbx_description
1 polymer ?
#
loop_
_entity_poly.entity_id
_entity_poly.type
_entity_poly.pdbx_seq_one_letter_code
_entity_poly.pdbx_strand_id
1 'polypeptide(L)'
;MLPKPNLPLRVTAVALTTCLALSACSSHSDVKNPSQSGSSSTAGVSNATLAKIPAAQAGATDITFNAAPEKVKAIFPRFAKARNLSTAVEVVKGRMLRDSWQQNASDVNVTSQIIASNDAALGVLVTNQTTIAGKKQTIPATIWYSTAAQQSYSSPALVKPDKWADLTTALQDAGKDQSLDGGKIAAAVKAKSAPYGSGPALGFSHNGDLLASFASGVVTDKAVTLVVPSDKTKGMLSNFGTQAQKASTNPGTFTGTTSQPVDESLKATDTSGRPPTAVGPDCRVLHCVAVTYDDGPSAMTPELLNTIKKFKLSITFFEMGNSIMAFPNTAQKVAAAGMEIGNHTVTHPNLPAKTPDRIRRELEHNSQLIKQFTGATPLLFRPPYGAHNDTVDKVAKDNGMAIIQWQIDSEDWKNRNPEMTYKNVMTALP
;
A
#
# COMPACT_ATOMS: atom_id res chain seq x y z
N MET A 1 -31.01 -16.48 44.22
CA MET A 1 -30.65 -17.90 44.14
C MET A 1 -31.02 -18.42 42.78
N LEU A 2 -30.04 -18.56 41.90
CA LEU A 2 -30.14 -19.25 40.60
C LEU A 2 -28.83 -20.00 40.41
N PRO A 3 -28.84 -21.25 39.95
CA PRO A 3 -27.69 -22.14 39.99
C PRO A 3 -26.72 -21.92 38.83
N LYS A 4 -25.44 -22.14 39.10
CA LYS A 4 -24.36 -22.19 38.11
C LYS A 4 -24.37 -23.51 37.37
N PRO A 5 -24.09 -23.57 36.07
CA PRO A 5 -23.67 -24.82 35.43
C PRO A 5 -22.14 -24.91 35.36
N ASN A 6 -21.61 -25.98 35.94
CA ASN A 6 -20.25 -26.46 35.74
C ASN A 6 -20.18 -27.21 34.40
N LEU A 7 -19.23 -26.83 33.54
CA LEU A 7 -18.79 -27.69 32.43
C LEU A 7 -17.30 -27.99 32.57
N PRO A 8 -16.85 -29.21 32.42
CA PRO A 8 -15.45 -29.57 32.52
C PRO A 8 -14.71 -29.35 31.19
N LEU A 9 -13.56 -28.72 31.31
CA LEU A 9 -12.58 -28.56 30.25
C LEU A 9 -11.92 -29.93 29.95
N ARG A 10 -12.11 -30.48 28.77
CA ARG A 10 -11.31 -31.60 28.27
C ARG A 10 -10.19 -31.08 27.39
N VAL A 11 -8.98 -31.18 27.89
CA VAL A 11 -7.74 -30.97 27.13
C VAL A 11 -7.41 -32.29 26.44
N THR A 12 -7.38 -32.30 25.12
CA THR A 12 -6.85 -33.43 24.34
C THR A 12 -5.50 -32.98 23.76
N ALA A 13 -4.43 -33.54 24.29
CA ALA A 13 -3.09 -33.42 23.75
C ALA A 13 -2.94 -34.40 22.57
N VAL A 14 -2.56 -33.90 21.41
CA VAL A 14 -2.12 -34.73 20.29
C VAL A 14 -0.59 -34.60 20.17
N ALA A 15 0.06 -35.72 20.44
CA ALA A 15 1.49 -35.90 20.24
C ALA A 15 1.77 -36.18 18.76
N LEU A 16 2.61 -35.38 18.12
CA LEU A 16 3.15 -35.70 16.79
C LEU A 16 4.51 -36.36 16.95
N THR A 17 4.59 -37.57 16.49
CA THR A 17 5.81 -38.39 16.43
C THR A 17 6.60 -38.02 15.17
N THR A 18 7.87 -37.68 15.32
CA THR A 18 8.85 -37.48 14.28
C THR A 18 9.35 -38.81 13.73
N CYS A 19 9.35 -38.99 12.42
CA CYS A 19 10.16 -40.04 11.77
C CYS A 19 11.24 -39.34 10.91
N LEU A 20 12.49 -39.46 11.33
CA LEU A 20 13.69 -39.28 10.51
C LEU A 20 13.90 -40.55 9.66
N ALA A 21 14.13 -40.37 8.39
CA ALA A 21 14.79 -41.38 7.57
C ALA A 21 15.92 -40.71 6.77
N LEU A 22 17.15 -41.02 7.18
CA LEU A 22 18.36 -40.84 6.41
C LEU A 22 18.49 -41.98 5.39
N SER A 23 18.81 -41.67 4.15
CA SER A 23 19.44 -42.61 3.24
C SER A 23 20.46 -41.87 2.39
N ALA A 24 21.70 -42.14 2.66
CA ALA A 24 22.82 -41.82 1.81
C ALA A 24 23.05 -42.99 0.83
N CYS A 25 23.24 -42.69 -0.44
CA CYS A 25 24.01 -43.57 -1.34
C CYS A 25 24.73 -42.71 -2.39
N SER A 26 26.06 -42.82 -2.29
CA SER A 26 27.01 -42.37 -3.27
C SER A 26 27.09 -43.34 -4.43
N SER A 27 27.23 -42.84 -5.65
CA SER A 27 27.93 -43.56 -6.71
C SER A 27 28.51 -42.56 -7.72
N HIS A 28 29.81 -42.62 -7.84
CA HIS A 28 30.65 -42.01 -8.89
C HIS A 28 30.37 -42.71 -10.22
N SER A 29 30.29 -41.95 -11.28
CA SER A 29 30.72 -42.43 -12.61
C SER A 29 31.11 -41.23 -13.47
N ASP A 30 32.38 -41.25 -13.89
CA ASP A 30 33.00 -40.41 -14.92
C ASP A 30 32.32 -40.57 -16.25
N VAL A 31 32.00 -39.48 -16.93
CA VAL A 31 31.82 -39.45 -18.39
C VAL A 31 32.33 -38.14 -18.98
N LYS A 32 33.19 -38.35 -19.94
CA LYS A 32 33.94 -37.49 -20.84
C LYS A 32 33.17 -36.28 -21.41
N ASN A 33 33.91 -35.18 -21.49
CA ASN A 33 33.63 -33.99 -22.30
C ASN A 33 33.61 -34.32 -23.82
N PRO A 34 32.66 -33.81 -24.60
CA PRO A 34 32.90 -33.50 -26.00
C PRO A 34 32.69 -32.02 -26.30
N SER A 35 33.55 -31.60 -27.15
CA SER A 35 33.81 -30.34 -27.82
C SER A 35 32.63 -29.49 -28.22
N GLN A 36 32.89 -28.17 -28.19
CA GLN A 36 32.14 -27.07 -28.77
C GLN A 36 31.59 -27.38 -30.18
N SER A 37 30.30 -27.13 -30.33
CA SER A 37 29.74 -26.73 -31.60
C SER A 37 28.75 -25.61 -31.36
N GLY A 38 28.93 -24.49 -32.07
CA GLY A 38 28.13 -23.29 -31.95
C GLY A 38 26.64 -23.55 -32.13
N SER A 39 25.84 -23.13 -31.21
CA SER A 39 24.40 -23.01 -31.38
C SER A 39 24.02 -21.53 -31.35
N SER A 40 23.45 -21.09 -32.45
CA SER A 40 22.73 -19.85 -32.59
C SER A 40 21.77 -19.66 -31.42
N SER A 41 21.97 -18.59 -30.64
CA SER A 41 21.04 -18.20 -29.57
C SER A 41 19.71 -17.77 -30.20
N THR A 42 18.73 -18.64 -30.20
CA THR A 42 17.34 -18.23 -30.21
C THR A 42 17.15 -17.40 -28.93
N ALA A 43 16.81 -16.12 -29.10
CA ALA A 43 16.46 -15.22 -28.00
C ALA A 43 15.26 -15.81 -27.26
N GLY A 44 15.52 -16.56 -26.21
CA GLY A 44 14.49 -17.09 -25.33
C GLY A 44 13.81 -15.93 -24.62
N VAL A 45 12.48 -15.94 -24.59
CA VAL A 45 11.67 -15.04 -23.73
C VAL A 45 12.28 -15.09 -22.33
N SER A 46 12.84 -13.96 -21.88
CA SER A 46 13.45 -13.88 -20.55
C SER A 46 12.38 -14.14 -19.49
N ASN A 47 12.50 -15.22 -18.74
CA ASN A 47 11.66 -15.54 -17.58
C ASN A 47 12.05 -14.72 -16.35
N ALA A 48 12.61 -13.52 -16.52
CA ALA A 48 13.01 -12.68 -15.43
C ALA A 48 11.78 -12.28 -14.58
N THR A 49 11.91 -12.44 -13.28
CA THR A 49 10.89 -12.03 -12.29
C THR A 49 11.46 -10.97 -11.38
N LEU A 50 10.58 -10.15 -10.80
CA LEU A 50 10.99 -9.20 -9.78
C LEU A 50 11.69 -9.91 -8.61
N ALA A 51 12.71 -9.28 -8.06
CA ALA A 51 13.39 -9.77 -6.87
C ALA A 51 12.37 -9.98 -5.73
N LYS A 52 12.64 -10.97 -4.87
CA LYS A 52 11.79 -11.26 -3.70
C LYS A 52 12.63 -11.27 -2.44
N ILE A 53 12.37 -10.30 -1.57
CA ILE A 53 13.15 -10.07 -0.36
C ILE A 53 12.31 -10.49 0.86
N PRO A 54 12.86 -11.27 1.81
CA PRO A 54 12.17 -11.61 3.05
C PRO A 54 11.82 -10.36 3.87
N ALA A 55 10.64 -10.32 4.46
CA ALA A 55 10.18 -9.18 5.27
C ALA A 55 11.14 -8.86 6.43
N ALA A 56 11.67 -9.87 7.11
CA ALA A 56 12.62 -9.71 8.21
C ALA A 56 13.90 -8.97 7.77
N GLN A 57 14.42 -9.24 6.55
CA GLN A 57 15.60 -8.58 6.01
C GLN A 57 15.34 -7.08 5.74
N ALA A 58 14.14 -6.73 5.36
CA ALA A 58 13.70 -5.34 5.13
C ALA A 58 13.24 -4.63 6.42
N GLY A 59 13.32 -5.28 7.59
CA GLY A 59 12.82 -4.74 8.84
C GLY A 59 11.30 -4.51 8.83
N ALA A 60 10.57 -5.38 8.14
CA ALA A 60 9.12 -5.30 7.98
C ALA A 60 8.41 -6.46 8.68
N THR A 61 7.15 -6.22 9.02
CA THR A 61 6.19 -7.23 9.47
C THR A 61 4.96 -7.18 8.60
N ASP A 62 4.43 -8.34 8.22
CA ASP A 62 3.22 -8.38 7.41
C ASP A 62 1.98 -8.12 8.27
N ILE A 63 1.11 -7.28 7.74
CA ILE A 63 -0.23 -7.02 8.27
C ILE A 63 -1.22 -7.73 7.37
N THR A 64 -2.13 -8.49 7.96
CA THR A 64 -3.19 -9.19 7.24
C THR A 64 -4.54 -8.60 7.61
N PHE A 65 -5.31 -8.26 6.60
CA PHE A 65 -6.71 -7.89 6.69
C PHE A 65 -7.56 -8.90 5.92
N ASN A 66 -8.68 -9.31 6.52
CA ASN A 66 -9.63 -10.23 5.90
C ASN A 66 -11.06 -9.85 6.29
N ALA A 67 -11.82 -9.34 5.33
CA ALA A 67 -13.26 -9.12 5.44
C ALA A 67 -13.98 -10.27 4.72
N ALA A 68 -14.30 -11.33 5.46
CA ALA A 68 -14.82 -12.56 4.90
C ALA A 68 -16.18 -12.42 4.18
N PRO A 69 -17.18 -11.65 4.68
CA PRO A 69 -18.44 -11.48 3.97
C PRO A 69 -18.27 -10.75 2.62
N GLU A 70 -17.36 -9.78 2.56
CA GLU A 70 -17.07 -8.99 1.37
C GLU A 70 -16.07 -9.68 0.42
N LYS A 71 -15.50 -10.84 0.83
CA LYS A 71 -14.44 -11.55 0.09
C LYS A 71 -13.25 -10.64 -0.24
N VAL A 72 -12.88 -9.80 0.69
CA VAL A 72 -11.75 -8.87 0.57
C VAL A 72 -10.61 -9.34 1.46
N LYS A 73 -9.42 -9.50 0.88
CA LYS A 73 -8.17 -9.80 1.59
C LYS A 73 -7.11 -8.79 1.24
N ALA A 74 -6.29 -8.43 2.21
CA ALA A 74 -5.10 -7.65 1.97
C ALA A 74 -3.95 -8.13 2.87
N ILE A 75 -2.75 -8.28 2.28
CA ILE A 75 -1.51 -8.59 3.00
C ILE A 75 -0.48 -7.57 2.54
N PHE A 76 0.08 -6.82 3.48
CA PHE A 76 1.00 -5.74 3.18
C PHE A 76 2.04 -5.55 4.29
N PRO A 77 3.28 -5.13 3.93
CA PRO A 77 4.35 -4.95 4.89
C PRO A 77 4.21 -3.63 5.64
N ARG A 78 4.59 -3.64 6.91
CA ARG A 78 4.80 -2.47 7.74
C ARG A 78 6.27 -2.41 8.16
N PHE A 79 6.89 -1.28 7.88
CA PHE A 79 8.31 -1.04 8.14
C PHE A 79 8.49 -0.25 9.42
N ALA A 80 9.22 -0.79 10.39
CA ALA A 80 9.48 -0.11 11.66
C ALA A 80 10.30 1.19 11.48
N LYS A 81 11.25 1.17 10.53
CA LYS A 81 12.21 2.28 10.31
C LYS A 81 11.95 3.08 9.01
N ALA A 82 10.88 2.78 8.26
CA ALA A 82 10.47 3.51 7.06
C ALA A 82 8.97 3.81 7.11
N ARG A 83 8.59 4.71 8.01
CA ARG A 83 7.20 5.11 8.24
C ARG A 83 6.50 5.62 6.98
N ASN A 84 7.18 6.49 6.23
CA ASN A 84 6.62 7.06 5.00
C ASN A 84 6.36 5.99 3.94
N LEU A 85 7.16 4.92 3.89
CA LEU A 85 6.87 3.77 3.04
C LEU A 85 5.63 3.01 3.51
N SER A 86 5.53 2.75 4.83
CA SER A 86 4.34 2.09 5.40
C SER A 86 3.07 2.87 5.08
N THR A 87 3.10 4.20 5.25
CA THR A 87 1.98 5.09 4.90
C THR A 87 1.65 5.02 3.40
N ALA A 88 2.65 5.06 2.52
CA ALA A 88 2.44 4.98 1.08
C ALA A 88 1.81 3.65 0.65
N VAL A 89 2.25 2.54 1.24
CA VAL A 89 1.68 1.20 1.01
C VAL A 89 0.21 1.15 1.46
N GLU A 90 -0.10 1.69 2.64
CA GLU A 90 -1.48 1.78 3.15
C GLU A 90 -2.38 2.59 2.21
N VAL A 91 -1.92 3.75 1.75
CA VAL A 91 -2.68 4.61 0.81
C VAL A 91 -2.93 3.89 -0.51
N VAL A 92 -1.92 3.23 -1.09
CA VAL A 92 -2.07 2.48 -2.35
C VAL A 92 -3.04 1.32 -2.17
N LYS A 93 -2.91 0.55 -1.08
CA LYS A 93 -3.84 -0.52 -0.71
C LYS A 93 -5.28 0.03 -0.60
N GLY A 94 -5.48 1.11 0.17
CA GLY A 94 -6.79 1.73 0.34
C GLY A 94 -7.41 2.16 -1.00
N ARG A 95 -6.62 2.76 -1.89
CA ARG A 95 -7.07 3.13 -3.24
C ARG A 95 -7.47 1.90 -4.07
N MET A 96 -6.66 0.84 -4.07
CA MET A 96 -6.96 -0.40 -4.79
C MET A 96 -8.25 -1.05 -4.29
N LEU A 97 -8.46 -1.09 -2.97
CA LEU A 97 -9.70 -1.58 -2.36
C LEU A 97 -10.89 -0.73 -2.76
N ARG A 98 -10.78 0.60 -2.66
CA ARG A 98 -11.85 1.54 -3.01
C ARG A 98 -12.24 1.45 -4.49
N ASP A 99 -11.26 1.41 -5.39
CA ASP A 99 -11.54 1.33 -6.82
C ASP A 99 -12.19 -0.01 -7.19
N SER A 100 -11.79 -1.11 -6.54
CA SER A 100 -12.46 -2.40 -6.67
C SER A 100 -13.89 -2.36 -6.15
N TRP A 101 -14.09 -1.81 -4.97
CA TRP A 101 -15.40 -1.67 -4.35
C TRP A 101 -16.37 -0.79 -5.18
N GLN A 102 -15.88 0.34 -5.71
CA GLN A 102 -16.66 1.23 -6.58
C GLN A 102 -17.10 0.57 -7.88
N GLN A 103 -16.32 -0.39 -8.39
CA GLN A 103 -16.63 -1.16 -9.59
C GLN A 103 -17.43 -2.45 -9.31
N ASN A 104 -17.95 -2.66 -8.10
CA ASN A 104 -18.63 -3.88 -7.68
C ASN A 104 -17.78 -5.14 -7.90
N ALA A 105 -16.49 -5.03 -7.67
CA ALA A 105 -15.59 -6.16 -7.80
C ALA A 105 -15.88 -7.24 -6.75
N SER A 106 -15.62 -8.47 -7.11
CA SER A 106 -15.62 -9.62 -6.19
C SER A 106 -14.21 -10.19 -6.06
N ASP A 107 -14.00 -11.01 -5.02
CA ASP A 107 -12.75 -11.75 -4.77
C ASP A 107 -11.52 -10.83 -4.76
N VAL A 108 -11.62 -9.70 -4.07
CA VAL A 108 -10.57 -8.69 -4.01
C VAL A 108 -9.42 -9.19 -3.13
N ASN A 109 -8.25 -9.34 -3.72
CA ASN A 109 -7.05 -9.80 -3.05
C ASN A 109 -5.88 -8.85 -3.31
N VAL A 110 -5.54 -8.03 -2.33
CA VAL A 110 -4.38 -7.13 -2.38
C VAL A 110 -3.21 -7.80 -1.68
N THR A 111 -2.15 -8.07 -2.42
CA THR A 111 -0.91 -8.65 -1.88
C THR A 111 0.25 -7.72 -2.08
N SER A 112 1.27 -7.85 -1.25
CA SER A 112 2.50 -7.09 -1.40
C SER A 112 3.73 -8.02 -1.38
N GLN A 113 4.75 -7.61 -2.10
CA GLN A 113 6.06 -8.26 -2.14
C GLN A 113 7.14 -7.21 -2.00
N ILE A 114 8.08 -7.42 -1.11
CA ILE A 114 9.28 -6.59 -1.03
C ILE A 114 10.21 -7.01 -2.16
N ILE A 115 10.59 -6.05 -3.01
CA ILE A 115 11.34 -6.28 -4.26
C ILE A 115 12.74 -5.65 -4.24
N ALA A 116 13.05 -4.88 -3.22
CA ALA A 116 14.37 -4.29 -3.00
C ALA A 116 14.57 -3.99 -1.51
N SER A 117 15.78 -4.18 -1.01
CA SER A 117 16.14 -3.82 0.37
C SER A 117 17.64 -3.63 0.52
N ASN A 118 18.05 -2.45 0.91
CA ASN A 118 19.37 -2.15 1.52
C ASN A 118 19.27 -0.77 2.21
N ASP A 119 20.40 -0.27 2.74
CA ASP A 119 20.43 1.02 3.44
C ASP A 119 20.14 2.24 2.56
N ALA A 120 20.18 2.14 1.23
CA ALA A 120 19.88 3.25 0.33
C ALA A 120 18.41 3.27 -0.10
N ALA A 121 17.80 2.09 -0.34
CA ALA A 121 16.47 1.99 -0.92
C ALA A 121 15.69 0.77 -0.44
N LEU A 122 14.37 0.93 -0.33
CA LEU A 122 13.39 -0.16 -0.25
C LEU A 122 12.45 -0.09 -1.45
N GLY A 123 11.98 -1.24 -1.91
CA GLY A 123 10.98 -1.36 -2.97
C GLY A 123 9.86 -2.32 -2.58
N VAL A 124 8.62 -1.96 -2.83
CA VAL A 124 7.43 -2.79 -2.60
C VAL A 124 6.59 -2.85 -3.85
N LEU A 125 6.30 -4.06 -4.33
CA LEU A 125 5.24 -4.31 -5.30
C LEU A 125 3.94 -4.55 -4.52
N VAL A 126 2.90 -3.81 -4.84
CA VAL A 126 1.53 -4.06 -4.39
C VAL A 126 0.72 -4.53 -5.60
N THR A 127 0.03 -5.64 -5.46
CA THR A 127 -0.77 -6.22 -6.55
C THR A 127 -2.21 -6.41 -6.07
N ASN A 128 -3.16 -5.82 -6.79
CA ASN A 128 -4.57 -6.09 -6.61
C ASN A 128 -5.03 -7.12 -7.67
N GLN A 129 -5.50 -8.26 -7.19
CA GLN A 129 -6.18 -9.27 -8.00
C GLN A 129 -7.65 -9.26 -7.65
N THR A 130 -8.49 -9.04 -8.65
CA THR A 130 -9.92 -8.88 -8.43
C THR A 130 -10.72 -9.38 -9.62
N THR A 131 -12.03 -9.58 -9.45
CA THR A 131 -12.96 -9.94 -10.51
C THR A 131 -13.98 -8.81 -10.69
N ILE A 132 -14.02 -8.21 -11.89
CA ILE A 132 -14.95 -7.13 -12.24
C ILE A 132 -15.80 -7.63 -13.42
N ALA A 133 -17.11 -7.62 -13.27
CA ALA A 133 -18.05 -8.13 -14.28
C ALA A 133 -17.67 -9.53 -14.82
N GLY A 134 -17.25 -10.42 -13.94
CA GLY A 134 -16.82 -11.78 -14.27
C GLY A 134 -15.42 -11.91 -14.87
N LYS A 135 -14.72 -10.81 -15.15
CA LYS A 135 -13.36 -10.81 -15.69
C LYS A 135 -12.32 -10.63 -14.60
N LYS A 136 -11.33 -11.50 -14.55
CA LYS A 136 -10.18 -11.36 -13.65
C LYS A 136 -9.32 -10.17 -14.08
N GLN A 137 -8.96 -9.34 -13.12
CA GLN A 137 -8.08 -8.19 -13.29
C GLN A 137 -6.87 -8.33 -12.36
N THR A 138 -5.71 -7.92 -12.84
CA THR A 138 -4.49 -7.79 -12.04
C THR A 138 -3.91 -6.40 -12.24
N ILE A 139 -3.74 -5.67 -11.15
CA ILE A 139 -3.28 -4.28 -11.17
C ILE A 139 -2.04 -4.17 -10.27
N PRO A 140 -0.83 -4.10 -10.86
CA PRO A 140 0.41 -3.91 -10.12
C PRO A 140 0.68 -2.43 -9.84
N ALA A 141 1.33 -2.15 -8.72
CA ALA A 141 1.93 -0.85 -8.42
C ALA A 141 3.25 -1.06 -7.66
N THR A 142 4.29 -0.31 -8.00
CA THR A 142 5.53 -0.31 -7.23
C THR A 142 5.72 1.00 -6.49
N ILE A 143 6.12 0.88 -5.24
CA ILE A 143 6.41 1.99 -4.34
C ILE A 143 7.87 1.84 -3.92
N TRP A 144 8.60 2.92 -4.07
CA TRP A 144 10.03 2.99 -3.80
C TRP A 144 10.31 3.99 -2.68
N TYR A 145 11.21 3.66 -1.77
CA TYR A 145 11.59 4.53 -0.66
C TYR A 145 13.07 4.84 -0.74
N SER A 146 13.39 6.14 -0.71
CA SER A 146 14.76 6.63 -0.56
C SER A 146 15.04 6.90 0.90
N THR A 147 16.04 6.22 1.45
CA THR A 147 16.46 6.41 2.84
C THR A 147 17.09 7.79 3.04
N ALA A 148 17.83 8.29 2.06
CA ALA A 148 18.44 9.62 2.13
C ALA A 148 17.39 10.74 2.16
N ALA A 149 16.33 10.61 1.33
CA ALA A 149 15.23 11.58 1.29
C ALA A 149 14.17 11.33 2.36
N GLN A 150 14.18 10.16 3.00
CA GLN A 150 13.14 9.66 3.93
C GLN A 150 11.73 9.76 3.34
N GLN A 151 11.60 9.49 2.04
CA GLN A 151 10.37 9.69 1.28
C GLN A 151 10.09 8.55 0.30
N SER A 152 8.80 8.34 0.04
CA SER A 152 8.32 7.34 -0.93
C SER A 152 8.05 7.96 -2.29
N TYR A 153 8.32 7.19 -3.33
CA TYR A 153 8.24 7.56 -4.73
C TYR A 153 7.53 6.48 -5.53
N SER A 154 6.95 6.88 -6.66
CA SER A 154 6.42 5.97 -7.67
C SER A 154 7.47 5.61 -8.72
N SER A 155 7.16 4.66 -9.60
CA SER A 155 8.04 4.18 -10.68
C SER A 155 8.79 5.26 -11.47
N PRO A 156 8.19 6.42 -11.81
CA PRO A 156 8.91 7.47 -12.54
C PRO A 156 10.19 7.98 -11.90
N ALA A 157 10.33 7.90 -10.58
CA ALA A 157 11.55 8.30 -9.89
C ALA A 157 12.79 7.46 -10.25
N LEU A 158 12.60 6.27 -10.82
CA LEU A 158 13.68 5.36 -11.18
C LEU A 158 14.39 5.74 -12.48
N VAL A 159 13.76 6.56 -13.31
CA VAL A 159 14.21 6.88 -14.67
C VAL A 159 14.51 8.36 -14.78
N LYS A 160 15.61 8.72 -15.46
CA LYS A 160 15.92 10.12 -15.74
C LYS A 160 14.83 10.76 -16.58
N PRO A 161 14.44 12.01 -16.30
CA PRO A 161 13.35 12.70 -17.00
C PRO A 161 13.54 12.74 -18.54
N ASP A 162 14.76 12.89 -19.02
CA ASP A 162 15.14 12.94 -20.43
C ASP A 162 15.24 11.56 -21.10
N LYS A 163 15.14 10.46 -20.35
CA LYS A 163 15.32 9.07 -20.84
C LYS A 163 14.03 8.29 -21.04
N TRP A 164 12.88 8.90 -20.87
CA TRP A 164 11.60 8.23 -21.05
C TRP A 164 11.32 7.80 -22.49
N ALA A 165 11.82 8.55 -23.48
CA ALA A 165 11.71 8.16 -24.90
C ALA A 165 12.54 6.89 -25.18
N ASP A 166 13.78 6.85 -24.66
CA ASP A 166 14.67 5.69 -24.81
C ASP A 166 14.06 4.45 -24.16
N LEU A 167 13.52 4.58 -22.93
CA LEU A 167 12.83 3.51 -22.23
C LEU A 167 11.59 3.05 -23.01
N THR A 168 10.81 3.98 -23.56
CA THR A 168 9.61 3.62 -24.35
C THR A 168 9.99 2.76 -25.53
N THR A 169 11.05 3.13 -26.27
CA THR A 169 11.57 2.34 -27.40
C THR A 169 12.02 0.94 -26.95
N ALA A 170 12.78 0.86 -25.86
CA ALA A 170 13.22 -0.43 -25.32
C ALA A 170 12.05 -1.35 -24.90
N LEU A 171 10.99 -0.77 -24.32
CA LEU A 171 9.78 -1.50 -23.96
C LEU A 171 8.96 -1.93 -25.19
N GLN A 172 8.90 -1.10 -26.24
CA GLN A 172 8.27 -1.48 -27.50
C GLN A 172 9.01 -2.64 -28.16
N ASP A 173 10.36 -2.61 -28.16
CA ASP A 173 11.17 -3.71 -28.68
C ASP A 173 10.96 -5.00 -27.88
N ALA A 174 10.96 -4.93 -26.55
CA ALA A 174 10.63 -6.07 -25.70
C ALA A 174 9.19 -6.60 -25.92
N GLY A 175 8.27 -5.73 -26.32
CA GLY A 175 6.89 -6.10 -26.64
C GLY A 175 6.76 -6.84 -27.98
N LYS A 176 7.63 -6.60 -28.94
CA LYS A 176 7.63 -7.26 -30.25
C LYS A 176 7.78 -8.80 -30.12
N ASP A 177 8.64 -9.22 -29.18
CA ASP A 177 8.88 -10.66 -28.94
C ASP A 177 7.62 -11.37 -28.40
N GLN A 178 6.70 -10.62 -27.83
CA GLN A 178 5.42 -11.10 -27.34
C GLN A 178 4.23 -10.73 -28.27
N SER A 179 4.50 -10.22 -29.45
CA SER A 179 3.49 -9.77 -30.43
C SER A 179 2.54 -8.73 -29.89
N LEU A 180 3.04 -7.80 -29.03
CA LEU A 180 2.25 -6.75 -28.38
C LEU A 180 2.20 -5.47 -29.22
N ASP A 181 1.11 -4.72 -29.08
CA ASP A 181 0.91 -3.43 -29.73
C ASP A 181 1.84 -2.36 -29.14
N GLY A 182 2.84 -1.95 -29.91
CA GLY A 182 3.79 -0.91 -29.54
C GLY A 182 3.15 0.46 -29.27
N GLY A 183 2.04 0.78 -29.94
CA GLY A 183 1.28 2.01 -29.72
C GLY A 183 0.62 2.04 -28.35
N LYS A 184 0.03 0.92 -27.92
CA LYS A 184 -0.54 0.77 -26.56
C LYS A 184 0.55 0.85 -25.49
N ILE A 185 1.72 0.23 -25.72
CA ILE A 185 2.86 0.33 -24.80
C ILE A 185 3.29 1.79 -24.66
N ALA A 186 3.50 2.51 -25.76
CA ALA A 186 3.90 3.92 -25.73
C ALA A 186 2.87 4.79 -25.03
N ALA A 187 1.58 4.60 -25.27
CA ALA A 187 0.51 5.32 -24.61
C ALA A 187 0.51 5.06 -23.08
N ALA A 188 0.68 3.81 -22.67
CA ALA A 188 0.75 3.44 -21.27
C ALA A 188 1.98 4.03 -20.55
N VAL A 189 3.15 4.03 -21.19
CA VAL A 189 4.36 4.65 -20.65
C VAL A 189 4.20 6.16 -20.53
N LYS A 190 3.60 6.82 -21.53
CA LYS A 190 3.34 8.27 -21.53
C LYS A 190 2.41 8.68 -20.39
N ALA A 191 1.48 7.82 -19.98
CA ALA A 191 0.53 8.11 -18.91
C ALA A 191 1.23 8.38 -17.57
N LYS A 192 2.47 7.87 -17.34
CA LYS A 192 3.34 8.12 -16.17
C LYS A 192 2.55 8.23 -14.87
N SER A 193 1.55 7.37 -14.71
CA SER A 193 0.58 7.56 -13.65
C SER A 193 1.22 7.31 -12.29
N ALA A 194 0.62 7.91 -11.29
CA ALA A 194 0.82 7.71 -9.87
C ALA A 194 0.83 6.22 -9.47
N PRO A 195 1.05 5.83 -8.21
CA PRO A 195 1.49 4.49 -7.79
C PRO A 195 0.80 3.31 -8.45
N TYR A 196 -0.40 3.49 -8.99
CA TYR A 196 -0.98 2.54 -9.94
C TYR A 196 -1.90 3.28 -10.94
N GLY A 197 -2.18 2.65 -12.07
CA GLY A 197 -2.97 3.24 -13.14
C GLY A 197 -2.59 2.64 -14.49
N SER A 198 -2.63 3.43 -15.57
CA SER A 198 -2.28 2.97 -16.92
C SER A 198 -0.78 2.85 -17.16
N GLY A 199 0.06 3.55 -16.39
CA GLY A 199 1.52 3.46 -16.49
C GLY A 199 2.09 2.15 -15.93
N PRO A 200 3.35 1.81 -16.30
CA PRO A 200 3.99 0.60 -15.82
C PRO A 200 4.43 0.71 -14.36
N ALA A 201 4.25 -0.38 -13.62
CA ALA A 201 4.92 -0.60 -12.35
C ALA A 201 6.35 -1.08 -12.63
N LEU A 202 7.35 -0.23 -12.39
CA LEU A 202 8.75 -0.55 -12.66
C LEU A 202 9.43 -1.19 -11.44
N GLY A 203 10.26 -2.19 -11.72
CA GLY A 203 11.09 -2.85 -10.74
C GLY A 203 12.27 -3.55 -11.39
N PHE A 204 13.05 -4.29 -10.62
CA PHE A 204 14.24 -4.97 -11.13
C PHE A 204 14.22 -6.45 -10.80
N SER A 205 14.75 -7.25 -11.72
CA SER A 205 15.06 -8.65 -11.47
C SER A 205 16.28 -8.77 -10.54
N HIS A 206 16.51 -9.96 -10.06
CA HIS A 206 17.72 -10.26 -9.29
C HIS A 206 19.02 -10.06 -10.11
N ASN A 207 18.92 -10.14 -11.44
CA ASN A 207 20.05 -9.90 -12.35
C ASN A 207 20.18 -8.43 -12.80
N GLY A 208 19.28 -7.55 -12.33
CA GLY A 208 19.31 -6.13 -12.64
C GLY A 208 18.53 -5.71 -13.88
N ASP A 209 17.84 -6.63 -14.56
CA ASP A 209 16.97 -6.26 -15.67
C ASP A 209 15.80 -5.42 -15.18
N LEU A 210 15.41 -4.42 -15.95
CA LEU A 210 14.25 -3.60 -15.65
C LEU A 210 12.98 -4.35 -16.09
N LEU A 211 12.07 -4.54 -15.17
CA LEU A 211 10.76 -5.10 -15.41
C LEU A 211 9.70 -3.99 -15.36
N ALA A 212 8.89 -3.93 -16.42
CA ALA A 212 7.76 -3.00 -16.52
C ALA A 212 6.45 -3.81 -16.55
N SER A 213 5.71 -3.80 -15.46
CA SER A 213 4.45 -4.53 -15.32
C SER A 213 3.27 -3.60 -15.60
N PHE A 214 2.42 -4.01 -16.53
CA PHE A 214 1.20 -3.31 -16.95
C PHE A 214 -0.03 -4.04 -16.43
N ALA A 215 -1.02 -3.27 -16.00
CA ALA A 215 -2.29 -3.80 -15.51
C ALA A 215 -3.09 -4.46 -16.66
N SER A 216 -3.99 -5.36 -16.28
CA SER A 216 -4.99 -5.93 -17.19
C SER A 216 -5.78 -4.82 -17.90
N GLY A 217 -5.99 -4.97 -19.20
CA GLY A 217 -6.74 -4.02 -20.04
C GLY A 217 -5.91 -2.81 -20.53
N VAL A 218 -4.64 -2.68 -20.14
CA VAL A 218 -3.77 -1.55 -20.54
C VAL A 218 -3.09 -1.83 -21.88
N VAL A 219 -2.31 -2.89 -21.97
CA VAL A 219 -1.63 -3.32 -23.20
C VAL A 219 -2.36 -4.51 -23.81
N THR A 220 -2.75 -5.45 -22.97
CA THR A 220 -3.57 -6.63 -23.31
C THR A 220 -4.71 -6.81 -22.29
N ASP A 221 -5.63 -7.73 -22.57
CA ASP A 221 -6.72 -8.09 -21.61
C ASP A 221 -6.17 -8.65 -20.29
N LYS A 222 -4.97 -9.22 -20.28
CA LYS A 222 -4.28 -9.72 -19.10
C LYS A 222 -3.17 -8.75 -18.68
N ALA A 223 -2.77 -8.82 -17.43
CA ALA A 223 -1.55 -8.13 -16.99
C ALA A 223 -0.33 -8.73 -17.70
N VAL A 224 0.60 -7.87 -18.10
CA VAL A 224 1.82 -8.27 -18.81
C VAL A 224 3.03 -7.57 -18.19
N THR A 225 4.15 -8.28 -18.14
CA THR A 225 5.44 -7.73 -17.73
C THR A 225 6.42 -7.80 -18.90
N LEU A 226 6.98 -6.65 -19.24
CA LEU A 226 8.06 -6.55 -20.23
C LEU A 226 9.39 -6.48 -19.50
N VAL A 227 10.39 -7.13 -20.08
CA VAL A 227 11.75 -7.18 -19.52
C VAL A 227 12.69 -6.42 -20.44
N VAL A 228 13.38 -5.44 -19.90
CA VAL A 228 14.45 -4.71 -20.60
C VAL A 228 15.78 -5.12 -19.93
N PRO A 229 16.68 -5.77 -20.65
CA PRO A 229 17.97 -6.21 -20.13
C PRO A 229 18.77 -5.06 -19.51
N SER A 230 19.54 -5.35 -18.48
CA SER A 230 20.27 -4.34 -17.69
C SER A 230 21.28 -3.54 -18.52
N ASP A 231 21.89 -4.15 -19.54
CA ASP A 231 22.78 -3.48 -20.49
C ASP A 231 22.05 -2.44 -21.34
N LYS A 232 20.79 -2.66 -21.69
CA LYS A 232 19.94 -1.74 -22.44
C LYS A 232 19.42 -0.57 -21.61
N THR A 233 19.33 -0.73 -20.28
CA THR A 233 18.90 0.35 -19.37
C THR A 233 20.05 1.20 -18.85
N LYS A 234 21.30 0.86 -19.22
CA LYS A 234 22.48 1.61 -18.82
C LYS A 234 22.37 3.07 -19.25
N GLY A 235 22.52 3.98 -18.29
CA GLY A 235 22.39 5.42 -18.51
C GLY A 235 20.95 5.97 -18.49
N MET A 236 19.92 5.12 -18.49
CA MET A 236 18.52 5.55 -18.39
C MET A 236 18.08 5.78 -16.94
N LEU A 237 18.65 5.04 -15.98
CA LEU A 237 18.27 5.14 -14.59
C LEU A 237 18.75 6.46 -13.97
N SER A 238 17.91 7.03 -13.11
CA SER A 238 18.31 8.10 -12.19
C SER A 238 19.36 7.58 -11.18
N ASN A 239 19.96 8.47 -10.41
CA ASN A 239 20.85 8.03 -9.33
C ASN A 239 20.08 7.17 -8.33
N PHE A 240 18.86 7.56 -7.97
CA PHE A 240 17.98 6.76 -7.14
C PHE A 240 17.59 5.44 -7.80
N GLY A 241 17.27 5.44 -9.11
CA GLY A 241 16.99 4.22 -9.87
C GLY A 241 18.16 3.23 -9.85
N THR A 242 19.39 3.73 -9.91
CA THR A 242 20.60 2.90 -9.79
C THR A 242 20.75 2.32 -8.37
N GLN A 243 20.43 3.09 -7.32
CA GLN A 243 20.40 2.60 -5.95
C GLN A 243 19.30 1.54 -5.76
N ALA A 244 18.12 1.76 -6.31
CA ALA A 244 17.00 0.82 -6.30
C ALA A 244 17.34 -0.50 -7.03
N GLN A 245 17.98 -0.42 -8.19
CA GLN A 245 18.48 -1.60 -8.91
C GLN A 245 19.47 -2.38 -8.05
N LYS A 246 20.44 -1.70 -7.44
CA LYS A 246 21.41 -2.32 -6.55
C LYS A 246 20.75 -2.96 -5.33
N ALA A 247 19.70 -2.35 -4.76
CA ALA A 247 18.95 -2.91 -3.63
C ALA A 247 18.15 -4.17 -4.02
N SER A 248 17.85 -4.37 -5.30
CA SER A 248 17.21 -5.58 -5.84
C SER A 248 18.20 -6.67 -6.20
N THR A 249 19.38 -6.31 -6.74
CA THR A 249 20.39 -7.27 -7.19
C THR A 249 21.32 -7.75 -6.06
N ASN A 250 21.58 -6.89 -5.10
CA ASN A 250 22.39 -7.19 -3.92
C ASN A 250 21.66 -6.74 -2.65
N PRO A 251 20.58 -7.45 -2.27
CA PRO A 251 19.77 -7.07 -1.13
C PRO A 251 20.53 -7.23 0.20
N GLY A 252 20.40 -6.23 1.06
CA GLY A 252 20.94 -6.19 2.40
C GLY A 252 19.87 -5.94 3.45
N THR A 253 20.27 -5.99 4.72
CA THR A 253 19.40 -5.63 5.84
C THR A 253 19.18 -4.12 5.85
N PHE A 254 17.92 -3.70 5.96
CA PHE A 254 17.58 -2.30 6.07
C PHE A 254 17.76 -1.79 7.50
N THR A 255 18.65 -0.83 7.69
CA THR A 255 18.95 -0.24 9.02
C THR A 255 18.17 1.04 9.30
N GLY A 256 17.61 1.69 8.27
CA GLY A 256 16.88 2.96 8.37
C GLY A 256 17.78 4.19 8.27
N THR A 257 19.08 4.00 8.06
CA THR A 257 20.07 5.08 7.91
C THR A 257 20.91 4.85 6.66
N THR A 258 21.43 5.91 6.07
CA THR A 258 22.34 5.84 4.94
C THR A 258 23.33 7.00 4.96
N SER A 259 24.52 6.78 4.45
CA SER A 259 25.51 7.83 4.17
C SER A 259 25.36 8.43 2.75
N GLN A 260 24.45 7.92 1.94
CA GLN A 260 24.22 8.40 0.59
C GLN A 260 23.56 9.78 0.61
N PRO A 261 23.98 10.71 -0.25
CA PRO A 261 23.32 12.00 -0.37
C PRO A 261 21.91 11.84 -1.01
N VAL A 262 21.05 12.82 -0.76
CA VAL A 262 19.76 12.90 -1.45
C VAL A 262 20.00 13.11 -2.95
N ASP A 263 19.35 12.28 -3.77
CA ASP A 263 19.37 12.47 -5.22
C ASP A 263 18.62 13.76 -5.58
N GLU A 264 19.30 14.71 -6.20
CA GLU A 264 18.72 16.00 -6.60
C GLU A 264 17.56 15.81 -7.61
N SER A 265 17.58 14.75 -8.43
CA SER A 265 16.49 14.44 -9.36
C SER A 265 15.17 14.12 -8.64
N LEU A 266 15.22 13.68 -7.38
CA LEU A 266 14.04 13.43 -6.54
C LEU A 266 13.39 14.73 -6.03
N LYS A 267 14.13 15.83 -6.06
CA LYS A 267 13.61 17.18 -5.74
C LYS A 267 12.98 17.83 -6.97
N ALA A 268 13.28 17.32 -8.17
CA ALA A 268 12.76 17.88 -9.42
C ALA A 268 11.23 17.70 -9.43
N THR A 269 10.57 18.81 -9.70
CA THR A 269 9.13 18.83 -9.93
C THR A 269 8.87 18.54 -11.42
N ASP A 270 7.78 17.84 -11.71
CA ASP A 270 7.27 17.81 -13.09
C ASP A 270 6.84 19.22 -13.52
N THR A 271 6.41 19.39 -14.75
CA THR A 271 5.92 20.68 -15.29
C THR A 271 4.76 21.28 -14.49
N SER A 272 4.15 20.52 -13.57
CA SER A 272 3.11 20.98 -12.64
C SER A 272 3.66 21.35 -11.25
N GLY A 273 4.97 21.34 -11.06
CA GLY A 273 5.61 21.62 -9.77
C GLY A 273 5.55 20.45 -8.77
N ARG A 274 5.26 19.23 -9.21
CA ARG A 274 5.14 18.05 -8.32
C ARG A 274 6.45 17.30 -8.22
N PRO A 275 6.89 16.93 -7.03
CA PRO A 275 7.86 15.86 -6.90
C PRO A 275 7.24 14.55 -7.43
N PRO A 276 8.01 13.59 -7.95
CA PRO A 276 7.50 12.29 -8.43
C PRO A 276 6.95 11.38 -7.32
N THR A 277 6.48 11.98 -6.24
CA THR A 277 6.09 11.34 -4.97
C THR A 277 4.59 11.17 -4.79
N ALA A 278 3.75 11.72 -5.66
CA ALA A 278 2.34 11.89 -5.33
C ALA A 278 1.61 10.55 -5.14
N VAL A 279 1.32 10.23 -3.89
CA VAL A 279 0.43 9.13 -3.50
C VAL A 279 -1.05 9.58 -3.47
N GLY A 280 -1.33 10.86 -3.70
CA GLY A 280 -2.68 11.44 -3.66
C GLY A 280 -2.84 12.64 -4.59
N PRO A 281 -3.99 13.32 -4.57
CA PRO A 281 -4.19 14.57 -5.28
C PRO A 281 -3.23 15.65 -4.75
N ASP A 282 -2.71 16.47 -5.64
CA ASP A 282 -1.90 17.61 -5.23
C ASP A 282 -2.80 18.80 -4.91
N CYS A 283 -3.12 18.96 -3.63
CA CYS A 283 -3.98 20.04 -3.16
C CYS A 283 -3.31 21.43 -3.16
N ARG A 284 -2.05 21.54 -3.58
CA ARG A 284 -1.41 22.85 -3.86
C ARG A 284 -1.85 23.42 -5.19
N VAL A 285 -2.30 22.52 -6.09
CA VAL A 285 -2.73 22.88 -7.46
C VAL A 285 -4.23 22.66 -7.64
N LEU A 286 -4.80 21.67 -6.91
CA LEU A 286 -6.22 21.34 -6.98
C LEU A 286 -6.96 21.89 -5.75
N HIS A 287 -8.17 22.39 -5.96
CA HIS A 287 -9.08 22.66 -4.86
C HIS A 287 -9.51 21.34 -4.23
N CYS A 288 -9.06 21.07 -3.02
CA CYS A 288 -9.35 19.84 -2.30
C CYS A 288 -10.22 20.10 -1.06
N VAL A 289 -11.18 19.24 -0.85
CA VAL A 289 -11.95 19.16 0.40
C VAL A 289 -11.77 17.75 0.97
N ALA A 290 -11.34 17.65 2.22
CA ALA A 290 -11.32 16.41 2.96
C ALA A 290 -12.62 16.29 3.75
N VAL A 291 -13.48 15.35 3.36
CA VAL A 291 -14.70 15.03 4.10
C VAL A 291 -14.37 13.97 5.14
N THR A 292 -14.78 14.20 6.38
CA THR A 292 -14.51 13.30 7.51
C THR A 292 -15.80 13.07 8.32
N TYR A 293 -15.89 11.89 8.92
CA TYR A 293 -16.97 11.53 9.85
C TYR A 293 -16.37 11.01 11.15
N ASP A 294 -16.91 11.46 12.26
CA ASP A 294 -16.48 11.09 13.61
C ASP A 294 -17.51 10.14 14.28
N ASP A 295 -17.14 9.55 15.43
CA ASP A 295 -17.98 8.76 16.33
C ASP A 295 -18.47 7.39 15.80
N GLY A 296 -18.21 7.07 14.54
CA GLY A 296 -18.59 5.79 13.94
C GLY A 296 -17.78 4.59 14.43
N PRO A 297 -18.08 3.41 13.86
CA PRO A 297 -19.20 3.13 12.96
C PRO A 297 -20.55 3.06 13.68
N SER A 298 -21.64 3.18 12.94
CA SER A 298 -23.01 3.10 13.44
C SER A 298 -23.89 2.23 12.54
N ALA A 299 -25.14 2.03 12.94
CA ALA A 299 -26.15 1.36 12.11
C ALA A 299 -26.41 2.10 10.77
N MET A 300 -26.16 3.42 10.70
CA MET A 300 -26.35 4.23 9.49
C MET A 300 -25.14 4.23 8.56
N THR A 301 -23.99 3.81 9.02
CA THR A 301 -22.74 3.80 8.23
C THR A 301 -22.88 3.00 6.91
N PRO A 302 -23.58 1.84 6.83
CA PRO A 302 -23.78 1.14 5.56
C PRO A 302 -24.52 1.96 4.50
N GLU A 303 -25.52 2.77 4.89
CA GLU A 303 -26.25 3.65 3.97
C GLU A 303 -25.34 4.80 3.50
N LEU A 304 -24.56 5.38 4.40
CA LEU A 304 -23.54 6.36 4.05
C LEU A 304 -22.52 5.79 3.04
N LEU A 305 -22.06 4.56 3.21
CA LEU A 305 -21.18 3.88 2.26
C LEU A 305 -21.80 3.75 0.87
N ASN A 306 -23.12 3.50 0.77
CA ASN A 306 -23.81 3.49 -0.52
C ASN A 306 -23.76 4.86 -1.22
N THR A 307 -23.95 5.93 -0.45
CA THR A 307 -23.85 7.31 -0.96
C THR A 307 -22.42 7.63 -1.40
N ILE A 308 -21.42 7.29 -0.59
CA ILE A 308 -19.98 7.44 -0.91
C ILE A 308 -19.66 6.70 -2.22
N LYS A 309 -20.16 5.48 -2.38
CA LYS A 309 -19.98 4.67 -3.59
C LYS A 309 -20.59 5.32 -4.82
N LYS A 310 -21.85 5.77 -4.72
CA LYS A 310 -22.57 6.44 -5.82
C LYS A 310 -21.82 7.65 -6.35
N PHE A 311 -21.21 8.45 -5.48
CA PHE A 311 -20.47 9.66 -5.85
C PHE A 311 -18.97 9.44 -5.99
N LYS A 312 -18.48 8.19 -5.87
CA LYS A 312 -17.07 7.81 -6.00
C LYS A 312 -16.14 8.60 -5.08
N LEU A 313 -16.58 8.87 -3.87
CA LEU A 313 -15.84 9.66 -2.89
C LEU A 313 -14.75 8.83 -2.17
N SER A 314 -13.76 9.53 -1.60
CA SER A 314 -12.80 9.01 -0.64
C SER A 314 -12.97 9.79 0.66
N ILE A 315 -13.23 9.10 1.75
CA ILE A 315 -13.60 9.71 3.03
C ILE A 315 -12.73 9.15 4.13
N THR A 316 -12.48 9.95 5.16
CA THR A 316 -11.84 9.52 6.40
C THR A 316 -12.89 9.36 7.48
N PHE A 317 -12.87 8.21 8.17
CA PHE A 317 -13.69 7.93 9.34
C PHE A 317 -12.81 7.95 10.59
N PHE A 318 -13.09 8.80 11.55
CA PHE A 318 -12.47 8.75 12.88
C PHE A 318 -13.36 7.89 13.79
N GLU A 319 -12.97 6.62 13.95
CA GLU A 319 -13.81 5.63 14.61
C GLU A 319 -13.49 5.50 16.10
N MET A 320 -14.55 5.36 16.90
CA MET A 320 -14.49 5.11 18.34
C MET A 320 -14.42 3.61 18.64
N GLY A 321 -13.63 3.25 19.64
CA GLY A 321 -13.49 1.84 20.05
C GLY A 321 -14.81 1.21 20.49
N ASN A 322 -15.63 1.93 21.27
CA ASN A 322 -16.95 1.45 21.67
C ASN A 322 -17.87 1.21 20.48
N SER A 323 -17.83 2.08 19.47
CA SER A 323 -18.62 1.93 18.23
C SER A 323 -18.13 0.77 17.40
N ILE A 324 -16.81 0.55 17.28
CA ILE A 324 -16.24 -0.61 16.60
C ILE A 324 -16.70 -1.92 17.28
N MET A 325 -16.66 -1.98 18.62
CA MET A 325 -17.13 -3.16 19.35
C MET A 325 -18.64 -3.41 19.18
N ALA A 326 -19.44 -2.35 19.06
CA ALA A 326 -20.87 -2.45 18.82
C ALA A 326 -21.21 -2.86 17.36
N PHE A 327 -20.39 -2.41 16.39
CA PHE A 327 -20.62 -2.62 14.96
C PHE A 327 -19.37 -3.15 14.22
N PRO A 328 -18.78 -4.29 14.66
CA PRO A 328 -17.50 -4.76 14.11
C PRO A 328 -17.56 -5.08 12.62
N ASN A 329 -18.66 -5.66 12.14
CA ASN A 329 -18.87 -5.94 10.73
C ASN A 329 -18.95 -4.66 9.88
N THR A 330 -19.46 -3.57 10.46
CA THR A 330 -19.54 -2.28 9.78
C THR A 330 -18.15 -1.64 9.66
N ALA A 331 -17.33 -1.70 10.71
CA ALA A 331 -15.93 -1.29 10.65
C ALA A 331 -15.15 -2.06 9.56
N GLN A 332 -15.38 -3.38 9.44
CA GLN A 332 -14.81 -4.18 8.35
C GLN A 332 -15.27 -3.70 6.97
N LYS A 333 -16.55 -3.34 6.80
CA LYS A 333 -17.08 -2.80 5.53
C LYS A 333 -16.43 -1.47 5.17
N VAL A 334 -16.22 -0.58 6.13
CA VAL A 334 -15.52 0.70 5.93
C VAL A 334 -14.09 0.44 5.41
N ALA A 335 -13.36 -0.48 6.05
CA ALA A 335 -12.02 -0.87 5.62
C ALA A 335 -12.00 -1.55 4.24
N ALA A 336 -12.94 -2.47 3.99
CA ALA A 336 -13.07 -3.20 2.72
C ALA A 336 -13.43 -2.24 1.56
N ALA A 337 -14.16 -1.17 1.84
CA ALA A 337 -14.44 -0.09 0.90
C ALA A 337 -13.23 0.82 0.64
N GLY A 338 -12.10 0.58 1.29
CA GLY A 338 -10.85 1.33 1.10
C GLY A 338 -10.90 2.76 1.63
N MET A 339 -11.75 3.01 2.62
CA MET A 339 -11.79 4.31 3.31
C MET A 339 -10.63 4.42 4.30
N GLU A 340 -10.20 5.65 4.58
CA GLU A 340 -9.21 5.92 5.64
C GLU A 340 -9.90 5.80 7.01
N ILE A 341 -9.22 5.15 7.96
CA ILE A 341 -9.72 4.99 9.32
C ILE A 341 -8.72 5.63 10.29
N GLY A 342 -9.16 6.67 10.97
CA GLY A 342 -8.45 7.34 12.04
C GLY A 342 -8.94 6.92 13.41
N ASN A 343 -8.15 7.24 14.44
CA ASN A 343 -8.46 6.98 15.83
C ASN A 343 -9.28 8.13 16.42
N HIS A 344 -10.38 7.80 17.15
CA HIS A 344 -11.20 8.78 17.88
C HIS A 344 -11.38 8.40 19.35
N THR A 345 -10.37 7.76 19.96
CA THR A 345 -10.40 7.19 21.31
C THR A 345 -11.36 6.01 21.48
N VAL A 346 -11.32 5.35 22.64
CA VAL A 346 -12.27 4.25 22.94
C VAL A 346 -13.60 4.80 23.40
N THR A 347 -13.60 5.78 24.36
CA THR A 347 -14.78 6.17 25.12
C THR A 347 -15.16 7.65 24.99
N HIS A 348 -14.55 8.37 24.04
CA HIS A 348 -14.82 9.79 23.75
C HIS A 348 -14.64 10.74 24.95
N PRO A 349 -13.55 10.66 25.74
CA PRO A 349 -13.38 11.55 26.90
C PRO A 349 -12.81 12.92 26.52
N ASN A 350 -13.08 13.94 27.32
CA ASN A 350 -12.30 15.19 27.26
C ASN A 350 -10.87 14.91 27.74
N LEU A 351 -9.93 14.76 26.80
CA LEU A 351 -8.57 14.28 27.04
C LEU A 351 -7.71 15.25 27.88
N PRO A 352 -7.75 16.58 27.70
CA PRO A 352 -7.00 17.51 28.53
C PRO A 352 -7.25 17.36 30.03
N ALA A 353 -8.42 16.84 30.41
CA ALA A 353 -8.79 16.59 31.80
C ALA A 353 -8.36 15.21 32.32
N LYS A 354 -7.60 14.44 31.55
CA LYS A 354 -7.18 13.08 31.89
C LYS A 354 -5.67 12.99 32.13
N THR A 355 -5.27 11.98 32.91
CA THR A 355 -3.85 11.70 33.15
C THR A 355 -3.18 11.18 31.85
N PRO A 356 -1.85 11.36 31.67
CA PRO A 356 -1.12 10.85 30.51
C PRO A 356 -1.35 9.35 30.27
N ASP A 357 -1.40 8.55 31.33
CA ASP A 357 -1.65 7.11 31.23
C ASP A 357 -3.09 6.80 30.77
N ARG A 358 -4.07 7.59 31.17
CA ARG A 358 -5.43 7.42 30.68
C ARG A 358 -5.52 7.80 29.19
N ILE A 359 -4.89 8.90 28.79
CA ILE A 359 -4.81 9.32 27.39
C ILE A 359 -4.17 8.21 26.55
N ARG A 360 -3.03 7.67 27.00
CA ARG A 360 -2.33 6.58 26.28
C ARG A 360 -3.24 5.37 26.12
N ARG A 361 -3.91 4.90 27.18
CA ARG A 361 -4.85 3.77 27.09
C ARG A 361 -5.99 4.00 26.10
N GLU A 362 -6.55 5.20 26.07
CA GLU A 362 -7.62 5.54 25.10
C GLU A 362 -7.14 5.41 23.64
N LEU A 363 -5.92 5.88 23.36
CA LEU A 363 -5.37 5.86 21.99
C LEU A 363 -4.88 4.46 21.61
N GLU A 364 -4.10 3.80 22.47
CA GLU A 364 -3.52 2.49 22.18
C GLU A 364 -4.59 1.40 22.04
N HIS A 365 -5.54 1.36 22.97
CA HIS A 365 -6.61 0.36 22.93
C HIS A 365 -7.50 0.56 21.70
N ASN A 366 -7.86 1.81 21.36
CA ASN A 366 -8.62 2.05 20.14
C ASN A 366 -7.81 1.66 18.88
N SER A 367 -6.52 1.97 18.83
CA SER A 367 -5.65 1.53 17.73
C SER A 367 -5.59 0.00 17.61
N GLN A 368 -5.61 -0.72 18.74
CA GLN A 368 -5.68 -2.19 18.74
C GLN A 368 -7.02 -2.70 18.21
N LEU A 369 -8.14 -2.08 18.61
CA LEU A 369 -9.48 -2.44 18.10
C LEU A 369 -9.59 -2.18 16.58
N ILE A 370 -9.16 -1.00 16.12
CA ILE A 370 -9.10 -0.70 14.69
C ILE A 370 -8.29 -1.77 13.96
N LYS A 371 -7.08 -2.08 14.43
CA LYS A 371 -6.23 -3.09 13.82
C LYS A 371 -6.86 -4.47 13.82
N GLN A 372 -7.47 -4.88 14.93
CA GLN A 372 -8.11 -6.19 15.09
C GLN A 372 -9.24 -6.40 14.09
N PHE A 373 -10.11 -5.41 13.94
CA PHE A 373 -11.32 -5.53 13.13
C PHE A 373 -11.16 -5.10 11.68
N THR A 374 -10.20 -4.22 11.39
CA THR A 374 -10.04 -3.65 10.04
C THR A 374 -8.69 -3.95 9.40
N GLY A 375 -7.73 -4.47 10.16
CA GLY A 375 -6.34 -4.64 9.72
C GLY A 375 -5.59 -3.31 9.53
N ALA A 376 -6.27 -2.16 9.62
CA ALA A 376 -5.65 -0.86 9.52
C ALA A 376 -4.86 -0.52 10.79
N THR A 377 -3.81 0.27 10.65
CA THR A 377 -3.18 0.92 11.80
C THR A 377 -3.37 2.41 11.63
N PRO A 378 -4.12 3.06 12.51
CA PRO A 378 -4.42 4.47 12.35
C PRO A 378 -3.14 5.31 12.44
N LEU A 379 -2.96 6.18 11.46
CA LEU A 379 -1.90 7.20 11.43
C LEU A 379 -2.45 8.59 11.74
N LEU A 380 -3.77 8.70 11.78
CA LEU A 380 -4.51 9.92 12.05
C LEU A 380 -5.28 9.75 13.37
N PHE A 381 -5.27 10.80 14.15
CA PHE A 381 -6.02 10.89 15.40
C PHE A 381 -6.80 12.20 15.43
N ARG A 382 -8.07 12.12 15.77
CA ARG A 382 -8.86 13.31 16.07
C ARG A 382 -9.28 13.27 17.54
N PRO A 383 -8.85 14.27 18.35
CA PRO A 383 -9.26 14.32 19.76
C PRO A 383 -10.75 14.64 19.85
N PRO A 384 -11.48 13.96 20.74
CA PRO A 384 -12.86 14.30 21.07
C PRO A 384 -13.03 15.79 21.36
N TYR A 385 -14.09 16.39 20.85
CA TYR A 385 -14.39 17.83 20.98
C TYR A 385 -13.32 18.76 20.37
N GLY A 386 -12.37 18.24 19.60
CA GLY A 386 -11.17 18.96 19.18
C GLY A 386 -10.24 19.34 20.33
N ALA A 387 -10.48 18.83 21.54
CA ALA A 387 -9.78 19.21 22.75
C ALA A 387 -8.43 18.50 22.88
N HIS A 388 -7.33 19.27 22.85
CA HIS A 388 -5.98 18.76 23.05
C HIS A 388 -5.10 19.79 23.79
N ASN A 389 -3.97 19.32 24.26
CA ASN A 389 -2.90 20.09 24.91
C ASN A 389 -1.57 19.37 24.68
N ASP A 390 -0.46 19.93 25.12
CA ASP A 390 0.89 19.37 24.93
C ASP A 390 1.01 17.90 25.36
N THR A 391 0.28 17.49 26.41
CA THR A 391 0.28 16.10 26.87
C THR A 391 -0.42 15.17 25.88
N VAL A 392 -1.58 15.57 25.35
CA VAL A 392 -2.30 14.83 24.32
C VAL A 392 -1.47 14.75 23.06
N ASP A 393 -0.86 15.86 22.64
CA ASP A 393 -0.03 15.98 21.45
C ASP A 393 1.19 15.06 21.54
N LYS A 394 1.84 15.04 22.71
CA LYS A 394 2.96 14.15 22.96
C LYS A 394 2.55 12.69 22.88
N VAL A 395 1.45 12.30 23.51
CA VAL A 395 0.97 10.91 23.49
C VAL A 395 0.58 10.48 22.06
N ALA A 396 -0.09 11.32 21.30
CA ALA A 396 -0.43 11.05 19.89
C ALA A 396 0.83 10.85 19.06
N LYS A 397 1.82 11.75 19.20
CA LYS A 397 3.12 11.64 18.52
C LYS A 397 3.89 10.39 18.91
N ASP A 398 3.93 10.02 20.19
CA ASP A 398 4.61 8.81 20.67
C ASP A 398 3.96 7.54 20.09
N ASN A 399 2.64 7.58 19.86
CA ASN A 399 1.87 6.53 19.17
C ASN A 399 1.95 6.61 17.63
N GLY A 400 2.67 7.60 17.11
CA GLY A 400 2.89 7.76 15.68
C GLY A 400 1.70 8.28 14.90
N MET A 401 0.79 8.97 15.55
CA MET A 401 -0.39 9.55 14.93
C MET A 401 -0.24 11.05 14.77
N ALA A 402 -0.75 11.58 13.65
CA ALA A 402 -0.93 13.01 13.44
C ALA A 402 -2.30 13.44 13.96
N ILE A 403 -2.34 14.56 14.68
CA ILE A 403 -3.60 15.15 15.12
C ILE A 403 -4.25 15.89 13.95
N ILE A 404 -5.52 15.57 13.70
CA ILE A 404 -6.33 16.15 12.63
C ILE A 404 -7.50 16.90 13.25
N GLN A 405 -7.54 18.19 13.00
CA GLN A 405 -8.66 19.07 13.33
C GLN A 405 -9.55 19.28 12.09
N TRP A 406 -10.51 20.21 12.16
CA TRP A 406 -11.35 20.61 11.04
C TRP A 406 -11.31 22.12 10.85
N GLN A 407 -11.52 22.57 9.65
CA GLN A 407 -11.64 24.01 9.30
C GLN A 407 -13.11 24.41 9.16
N ILE A 408 -13.94 23.44 8.72
CA ILE A 408 -15.37 23.64 8.52
C ILE A 408 -16.11 22.70 9.45
N ASP A 409 -16.91 23.24 10.36
CA ASP A 409 -17.81 22.49 11.23
C ASP A 409 -19.19 22.45 10.60
N SER A 410 -19.72 21.26 10.37
CA SER A 410 -21.05 21.06 9.87
C SER A 410 -22.14 21.41 10.90
N GLU A 411 -21.81 21.39 12.18
CA GLU A 411 -22.71 21.50 13.35
C GLU A 411 -23.87 20.50 13.31
N ASP A 412 -23.71 19.36 12.64
CA ASP A 412 -24.74 18.32 12.50
C ASP A 412 -25.14 17.74 13.85
N TRP A 413 -24.19 17.57 14.77
CA TRP A 413 -24.39 17.13 16.15
C TRP A 413 -25.34 18.04 16.93
N LYS A 414 -25.35 19.34 16.63
CA LYS A 414 -26.15 20.37 17.29
C LYS A 414 -27.49 20.58 16.59
N ASN A 415 -27.45 20.76 15.30
CA ASN A 415 -28.62 21.16 14.51
C ASN A 415 -29.55 20.00 14.19
N ARG A 416 -28.98 18.78 13.96
CA ARG A 416 -29.71 17.58 13.56
C ARG A 416 -30.67 17.81 12.37
N ASN A 417 -30.29 18.73 11.49
CA ASN A 417 -31.06 19.15 10.34
C ASN A 417 -30.17 19.10 9.08
N PRO A 418 -30.51 18.26 8.08
CA PRO A 418 -29.70 18.09 6.88
C PRO A 418 -29.49 19.36 6.07
N GLU A 419 -30.52 20.22 5.98
CA GLU A 419 -30.44 21.47 5.20
C GLU A 419 -29.51 22.48 5.88
N MET A 420 -29.57 22.59 7.21
CA MET A 420 -28.66 23.45 7.96
C MET A 420 -27.23 22.92 7.89
N THR A 421 -27.03 21.61 8.05
CA THR A 421 -25.72 20.97 7.89
C THR A 421 -25.13 21.26 6.50
N TYR A 422 -25.92 21.08 5.43
CA TYR A 422 -25.50 21.42 4.07
C TYR A 422 -25.14 22.90 3.93
N LYS A 423 -26.00 23.79 4.44
CA LYS A 423 -25.75 25.24 4.38
C LYS A 423 -24.47 25.64 5.11
N ASN A 424 -24.26 25.12 6.34
CA ASN A 424 -23.05 25.41 7.13
C ASN A 424 -21.77 25.01 6.36
N VAL A 425 -21.78 23.84 5.75
CA VAL A 425 -20.63 23.39 4.96
C VAL A 425 -20.45 24.24 3.69
N MET A 426 -21.50 24.41 2.90
CA MET A 426 -21.39 25.08 1.59
C MET A 426 -21.08 26.56 1.67
N THR A 427 -21.51 27.26 2.71
CA THR A 427 -21.20 28.68 2.91
C THR A 427 -19.79 28.92 3.46
N ALA A 428 -19.18 27.90 4.06
CA ALA A 428 -17.82 27.97 4.60
C ALA A 428 -16.73 27.49 3.61
N LEU A 429 -17.13 26.89 2.48
CA LEU A 429 -16.19 26.53 1.42
C LEU A 429 -15.61 27.77 0.75
N PRO A 430 -14.27 27.82 0.47
CA PRO A 430 -13.61 28.95 -0.17
C PRO A 430 -14.01 29.13 -1.63
#